data_f84a519a71438e06a5d9846eeb6b1929
#
_entry.id   f84a519a71438e06a5d9846eeb6b1929
#
_cell.length_a   1.000
_cell.length_b   1.000
_cell.length_c   1.000
_cell.angle_alpha   90.00
_cell.angle_beta   90.00
_cell.angle_gamma   90.00
#
_symmetry.space_group_name_H-M   'P 1'
#
loop_
_entity.id
_entity.type
_entity.pdbx_description
1 polymer ?
#
loop_
_entity_poly.entity_id
_entity_poly.type
_entity_poly.pdbx_seq_one_letter_code
_entity_poly.pdbx_strand_id
1 'polypeptide(L)'
;MSKFYLISPLILQKCLWPFTWLFFGVICRWQVSGLENLKYLKTGKGIVFAVNHTSEMDPILVPAAFPFSSKYLPMFYTSRRKDFYSNSGWRQIFYGGFFFKIWGAHALNSGKRNYEISLQNHIELLKEGKSLCIFPEGKTTRDGNLMEGRGGTAYLADKLGCPIVPVYLGGLFKLSFKDLILRRRKLSVSFGEPLYRHDLFHKGEMRSASDYKAGTAVIMSAIADLKKRTF
;
A
#
# COMPACT_ATOMS: atom_id res chain seq x y z
N MET A 1 3.01 9.71 17.98
CA MET A 1 4.17 9.43 17.10
C MET A 1 5.10 10.65 17.07
N SER A 2 6.45 10.53 16.93
CA SER A 2 7.35 11.70 16.84
C SER A 2 7.09 12.47 15.55
N LYS A 3 7.07 13.83 15.62
CA LYS A 3 6.91 14.74 14.47
C LYS A 3 7.93 14.46 13.36
N PHE A 4 9.14 14.06 13.73
CA PHE A 4 10.19 13.70 12.77
C PHE A 4 9.72 12.58 11.81
N TYR A 5 9.09 11.52 12.30
CA TYR A 5 8.61 10.40 11.48
C TYR A 5 7.31 10.70 10.70
N LEU A 6 6.68 11.85 10.95
CA LEU A 6 5.57 12.35 10.14
C LEU A 6 6.07 13.19 8.95
N ILE A 7 7.21 13.86 9.11
CA ILE A 7 7.76 14.80 8.11
C ILE A 7 8.80 14.10 7.22
N SER A 8 9.63 13.23 7.77
CA SER A 8 10.70 12.56 7.02
C SER A 8 10.21 11.82 5.76
N PRO A 9 9.06 11.13 5.75
CA PRO A 9 8.57 10.48 4.54
C PRO A 9 8.24 11.50 3.43
N LEU A 10 7.71 12.69 3.80
CA LEU A 10 7.43 13.74 2.82
C LEU A 10 8.70 14.22 2.12
N ILE A 11 9.73 14.51 2.90
CA ILE A 11 11.02 14.98 2.37
C ILE A 11 11.63 13.90 1.47
N LEU A 12 11.74 12.67 1.98
CA LEU A 12 12.37 11.58 1.24
C LEU A 12 11.62 11.21 -0.04
N GLN A 13 10.29 11.06 0.03
CA GLN A 13 9.48 10.71 -1.14
C GLN A 13 9.52 11.82 -2.18
N LYS A 14 9.50 13.10 -1.78
CA LYS A 14 9.63 14.21 -2.72
C LYS A 14 11.06 14.35 -3.27
N CYS A 15 12.10 14.15 -2.47
CA CYS A 15 13.48 14.17 -2.96
C CYS A 15 13.76 13.03 -3.96
N LEU A 16 13.19 11.84 -3.72
CA LEU A 16 13.36 10.70 -4.63
C LEU A 16 12.43 10.76 -5.85
N TRP A 17 11.34 11.53 -5.78
CA TRP A 17 10.34 11.57 -6.85
C TRP A 17 10.91 11.91 -8.24
N PRO A 18 11.77 12.94 -8.43
CA PRO A 18 12.32 13.26 -9.75
C PRO A 18 13.13 12.08 -10.33
N PHE A 19 13.90 11.40 -9.48
CA PHE A 19 14.72 10.26 -9.90
C PHE A 19 13.84 9.05 -10.26
N THR A 20 12.82 8.75 -9.45
CA THR A 20 11.91 7.65 -9.73
C THR A 20 11.06 7.94 -10.96
N TRP A 21 10.58 9.17 -11.13
CA TRP A 21 9.82 9.60 -12.29
C TRP A 21 10.67 9.49 -13.58
N LEU A 22 11.89 10.00 -13.56
CA LEU A 22 12.80 9.90 -14.70
C LEU A 22 13.14 8.44 -15.00
N PHE A 23 13.48 7.67 -13.98
CA PHE A 23 13.85 6.27 -14.13
C PHE A 23 12.70 5.43 -14.71
N PHE A 24 11.52 5.50 -14.11
CA PHE A 24 10.40 4.73 -14.60
C PHE A 24 9.83 5.27 -15.92
N GLY A 25 9.77 6.58 -16.09
CA GLY A 25 9.24 7.19 -17.31
C GLY A 25 10.14 7.02 -18.54
N VAL A 26 11.47 7.08 -18.37
CA VAL A 26 12.43 7.01 -19.47
C VAL A 26 12.97 5.59 -19.68
N ILE A 27 13.46 4.95 -18.61
CA ILE A 27 14.12 3.64 -18.69
C ILE A 27 13.12 2.50 -18.78
N CYS A 28 12.01 2.58 -18.05
CA CYS A 28 11.02 1.51 -18.00
C CYS A 28 9.86 1.77 -18.96
N ARG A 29 9.17 0.71 -19.36
CA ARG A 29 7.84 0.84 -19.97
C ARG A 29 6.82 1.04 -18.85
N TRP A 30 6.62 2.30 -18.44
CA TRP A 30 5.79 2.68 -17.31
C TRP A 30 4.40 3.13 -17.74
N GLN A 31 3.36 2.63 -17.08
CA GLN A 31 1.99 3.05 -17.30
C GLN A 31 1.28 3.26 -15.97
N VAL A 32 0.63 4.40 -15.84
CA VAL A 32 -0.26 4.72 -14.71
C VAL A 32 -1.67 4.93 -15.27
N SER A 33 -2.67 4.37 -14.62
CA SER A 33 -4.09 4.48 -15.00
C SER A 33 -4.99 4.60 -13.77
N GLY A 34 -6.19 5.17 -13.94
CA GLY A 34 -7.20 5.25 -12.90
C GLY A 34 -6.97 6.36 -11.88
N LEU A 35 -6.04 7.30 -12.09
CA LEU A 35 -5.88 8.46 -11.20
C LEU A 35 -7.12 9.36 -11.19
N GLU A 36 -7.90 9.37 -12.24
CA GLU A 36 -9.19 10.05 -12.37
C GLU A 36 -10.21 9.59 -11.32
N ASN A 37 -10.17 8.32 -10.89
CA ASN A 37 -11.03 7.76 -9.85
C ASN A 37 -10.81 8.43 -8.49
N LEU A 38 -9.65 9.07 -8.30
CA LEU A 38 -9.28 9.75 -7.06
C LEU A 38 -9.72 11.21 -7.00
N LYS A 39 -10.20 11.78 -8.11
CA LYS A 39 -10.52 13.21 -8.26
C LYS A 39 -11.54 13.68 -7.23
N TYR A 40 -12.54 12.88 -6.95
CA TYR A 40 -13.67 13.23 -6.08
C TYR A 40 -13.55 12.68 -4.66
N LEU A 41 -12.40 12.07 -4.32
CA LEU A 41 -12.17 11.65 -2.94
C LEU A 41 -12.19 12.85 -2.00
N LYS A 42 -13.16 12.85 -1.08
CA LYS A 42 -13.26 13.87 -0.02
C LYS A 42 -12.08 13.73 0.93
N THR A 43 -11.29 14.78 1.05
CA THR A 43 -10.17 14.87 1.99
C THR A 43 -10.68 15.39 3.32
N GLY A 44 -10.77 14.58 4.28
CA GLY A 44 -11.14 14.95 5.66
C GLY A 44 -10.83 13.79 6.61
N LYS A 45 -10.84 12.61 6.04
CA LYS A 45 -10.35 11.38 6.68
C LYS A 45 -9.19 10.85 5.86
N GLY A 46 -8.29 10.08 6.47
CA GLY A 46 -7.21 9.43 5.74
C GLY A 46 -7.74 8.48 4.66
N ILE A 47 -6.86 8.08 3.77
CA ILE A 47 -7.17 7.21 2.64
C ILE A 47 -6.27 5.97 2.73
N VAL A 48 -6.84 4.80 2.49
CA VAL A 48 -6.09 3.55 2.40
C VAL A 48 -5.96 3.12 0.94
N PHE A 49 -4.74 2.99 0.46
CA PHE A 49 -4.40 2.36 -0.82
C PHE A 49 -4.11 0.88 -0.55
N ALA A 50 -5.00 0.01 -0.98
CA ALA A 50 -4.87 -1.44 -0.84
C ALA A 50 -4.20 -2.01 -2.09
N VAL A 51 -2.98 -2.50 -1.95
CA VAL A 51 -2.07 -2.83 -3.06
C VAL A 51 -1.69 -4.30 -3.01
N ASN A 52 -1.63 -4.99 -4.15
CA ASN A 52 -1.03 -6.33 -4.20
C ASN A 52 0.47 -6.27 -3.92
N HIS A 53 1.05 -7.36 -3.41
CA HIS A 53 2.45 -7.37 -2.97
C HIS A 53 3.29 -8.38 -3.74
N THR A 54 4.07 -7.89 -4.72
CA THR A 54 4.86 -8.73 -5.63
C THR A 54 6.36 -8.54 -5.51
N SER A 55 6.81 -7.38 -4.96
CA SER A 55 8.21 -7.01 -4.92
C SER A 55 8.52 -6.08 -3.74
N GLU A 56 9.79 -6.04 -3.35
CA GLU A 56 10.30 -5.05 -2.40
C GLU A 56 10.27 -3.62 -2.97
N MET A 57 10.09 -3.45 -4.28
CA MET A 57 9.95 -2.16 -4.94
C MET A 57 8.54 -1.57 -4.87
N ASP A 58 7.54 -2.37 -4.49
CA ASP A 58 6.14 -1.92 -4.45
C ASP A 58 5.94 -0.61 -3.66
N PRO A 59 6.56 -0.43 -2.46
CA PRO A 59 6.44 0.83 -1.70
C PRO A 59 7.05 2.06 -2.37
N ILE A 60 7.87 1.88 -3.41
CA ILE A 60 8.48 2.98 -4.19
C ILE A 60 7.61 3.32 -5.39
N LEU A 61 7.02 2.30 -6.03
CA LEU A 61 6.24 2.51 -7.25
C LEU A 61 4.92 3.25 -7.00
N VAL A 62 4.26 2.95 -5.89
CA VAL A 62 2.96 3.58 -5.60
C VAL A 62 3.09 5.11 -5.47
N PRO A 63 3.99 5.68 -4.63
CA PRO A 63 4.17 7.13 -4.57
C PRO A 63 4.72 7.72 -5.86
N ALA A 64 5.55 7.00 -6.63
CA ALA A 64 6.06 7.45 -7.92
C ALA A 64 4.98 7.61 -8.99
N ALA A 65 3.84 6.93 -8.85
CA ALA A 65 2.71 7.04 -9.75
C ALA A 65 1.92 8.35 -9.60
N PHE A 66 2.10 9.07 -8.48
CA PHE A 66 1.42 10.34 -8.25
C PHE A 66 2.23 11.53 -8.79
N PRO A 67 1.58 12.63 -9.19
CA PRO A 67 2.26 13.89 -9.46
C PRO A 67 3.03 14.39 -8.22
N PHE A 68 4.10 15.15 -8.44
CA PHE A 68 4.94 15.72 -7.36
C PHE A 68 4.14 16.54 -6.32
N SER A 69 3.13 17.29 -6.79
CA SER A 69 2.24 18.10 -5.96
C SER A 69 1.07 17.34 -5.36
N SER A 70 1.03 16.02 -5.50
CA SER A 70 -0.11 15.22 -5.05
C SER A 70 -0.38 15.39 -3.56
N LYS A 71 -1.66 15.59 -3.22
CA LYS A 71 -2.17 15.63 -1.83
C LYS A 71 -2.09 14.28 -1.12
N TYR A 72 -1.83 13.20 -1.86
CA TYR A 72 -1.70 11.84 -1.33
C TYR A 72 -0.28 11.51 -0.84
N LEU A 73 0.67 12.44 -1.03
CA LEU A 73 2.02 12.35 -0.47
C LEU A 73 2.13 13.16 0.82
N PRO A 74 2.85 12.68 1.83
CA PRO A 74 3.57 11.41 1.88
C PRO A 74 2.64 10.23 2.09
N MET A 75 3.08 9.07 1.58
CA MET A 75 2.43 7.80 1.80
C MET A 75 3.10 7.07 2.96
N PHE A 76 2.27 6.55 3.87
CA PHE A 76 2.72 5.73 4.98
C PHE A 76 2.45 4.25 4.69
N TYR A 77 3.14 3.34 5.39
CA TYR A 77 3.09 1.90 5.10
C TYR A 77 2.94 1.08 6.36
N THR A 78 2.29 -0.08 6.22
CA THR A 78 2.38 -1.14 7.22
C THR A 78 3.66 -1.95 7.00
N SER A 79 4.37 -2.27 8.06
CA SER A 79 5.54 -3.15 8.02
C SER A 79 5.49 -4.22 9.10
N ARG A 80 6.33 -5.23 8.96
CA ARG A 80 6.58 -6.18 10.04
C ARG A 80 7.57 -5.60 11.04
N ARG A 81 7.59 -6.14 12.25
CA ARG A 81 8.57 -5.77 13.27
C ARG A 81 9.98 -6.18 12.85
N LYS A 82 10.98 -5.49 13.39
CA LYS A 82 12.40 -5.72 13.08
C LYS A 82 12.85 -7.17 13.35
N ASP A 83 12.34 -7.79 14.42
CA ASP A 83 12.62 -9.17 14.80
C ASP A 83 12.25 -10.20 13.70
N PHE A 84 11.25 -9.90 12.88
CA PHE A 84 10.90 -10.72 11.71
C PHE A 84 12.03 -10.79 10.67
N TYR A 85 12.89 -9.78 10.60
CA TYR A 85 13.98 -9.69 9.63
C TYR A 85 15.34 -10.15 10.18
N SER A 86 15.42 -10.66 11.40
CA SER A 86 16.66 -11.06 12.08
C SER A 86 17.50 -12.07 11.29
N ASN A 87 16.85 -12.93 10.48
CA ASN A 87 17.52 -13.95 9.67
C ASN A 87 17.70 -13.54 8.18
N SER A 88 17.57 -12.24 7.86
CA SER A 88 17.63 -11.75 6.46
C SER A 88 19.04 -11.34 6.04
N GLY A 89 20.08 -11.78 6.73
CA GLY A 89 21.48 -11.45 6.45
C GLY A 89 21.73 -9.93 6.53
N TRP A 90 22.52 -9.37 5.58
CA TRP A 90 22.82 -7.93 5.54
C TRP A 90 21.57 -7.05 5.39
N ARG A 91 20.47 -7.58 4.85
CA ARG A 91 19.20 -6.87 4.70
C ARG A 91 18.59 -6.43 6.03
N GLN A 92 18.85 -7.14 7.15
CA GLN A 92 18.36 -6.77 8.49
C GLN A 92 18.80 -5.37 8.94
N ILE A 93 19.89 -4.80 8.37
CA ILE A 93 20.37 -3.45 8.68
C ILE A 93 19.34 -2.41 8.19
N PHE A 94 18.72 -2.67 7.05
CA PHE A 94 17.77 -1.75 6.41
C PHE A 94 16.32 -2.05 6.77
N TYR A 95 15.94 -3.34 6.91
CA TYR A 95 14.56 -3.78 7.06
C TYR A 95 14.05 -3.63 8.50
N GLY A 96 12.85 -3.10 8.65
CA GLY A 96 12.16 -2.96 9.95
C GLY A 96 12.82 -1.97 10.93
N GLY A 97 13.89 -1.29 10.50
CA GLY A 97 14.67 -0.36 11.32
C GLY A 97 14.39 1.11 11.04
N PHE A 98 15.43 1.93 11.23
CA PHE A 98 15.40 3.37 11.04
C PHE A 98 14.97 3.78 9.63
N PHE A 99 15.51 3.14 8.59
CA PHE A 99 15.18 3.43 7.18
C PHE A 99 13.70 3.24 6.88
N PHE A 100 13.08 2.18 7.40
CA PHE A 100 11.65 1.96 7.22
C PHE A 100 10.83 3.08 7.85
N LYS A 101 11.19 3.49 9.07
CA LYS A 101 10.48 4.57 9.78
C LYS A 101 10.59 5.92 9.06
N ILE A 102 11.77 6.29 8.58
CA ILE A 102 11.95 7.56 7.85
C ILE A 102 11.28 7.54 6.47
N TRP A 103 11.08 6.35 5.87
CA TRP A 103 10.30 6.17 4.65
C TRP A 103 8.78 6.22 4.91
N GLY A 104 8.35 6.13 6.17
CA GLY A 104 6.94 6.12 6.58
C GLY A 104 6.38 4.74 6.86
N ALA A 105 7.21 3.70 6.95
CA ALA A 105 6.76 2.36 7.27
C ALA A 105 6.75 2.13 8.78
N HIS A 106 5.59 1.87 9.34
CA HIS A 106 5.37 1.60 10.75
C HIS A 106 5.02 0.14 10.99
N ALA A 107 5.67 -0.43 12.00
CA ALA A 107 5.47 -1.84 12.34
C ALA A 107 4.06 -2.08 12.91
N LEU A 108 3.45 -3.17 12.46
CA LEU A 108 2.26 -3.72 13.10
C LEU A 108 2.64 -4.29 14.48
N ASN A 109 1.79 -4.06 15.48
CA ASN A 109 1.92 -4.72 16.78
C ASN A 109 1.45 -6.17 16.65
N SER A 110 2.26 -7.00 15.97
CA SER A 110 1.95 -8.41 15.70
C SER A 110 1.93 -9.25 16.97
N GLY A 111 1.16 -10.35 16.96
CA GLY A 111 1.01 -11.26 18.08
C GLY A 111 -0.27 -11.06 18.91
N LYS A 112 -0.98 -9.96 18.71
CA LYS A 112 -2.30 -9.74 19.31
C LYS A 112 -3.39 -9.98 18.27
N ARG A 113 -4.37 -10.84 18.58
CA ARG A 113 -5.54 -11.12 17.70
C ARG A 113 -6.55 -9.96 17.65
N ASN A 114 -6.11 -8.75 17.99
CA ASN A 114 -6.91 -7.53 18.05
C ASN A 114 -6.39 -6.53 17.00
N TYR A 115 -7.21 -6.21 16.01
CA TYR A 115 -6.87 -5.26 14.94
C TYR A 115 -6.60 -3.86 15.47
N GLU A 116 -7.34 -3.39 16.48
CA GLU A 116 -7.18 -2.06 17.05
C GLU A 116 -5.77 -1.86 17.63
N ILE A 117 -5.30 -2.84 18.40
CA ILE A 117 -3.94 -2.79 18.96
C ILE A 117 -2.89 -2.98 17.88
N SER A 118 -3.15 -3.90 16.94
CA SER A 118 -2.18 -4.20 15.87
C SER A 118 -1.98 -3.03 14.91
N LEU A 119 -3.04 -2.24 14.64
CA LEU A 119 -3.06 -1.14 13.69
C LEU A 119 -3.05 0.25 14.35
N GLN A 120 -2.80 0.35 15.66
CA GLN A 120 -2.94 1.59 16.43
C GLN A 120 -2.23 2.79 15.78
N ASN A 121 -0.96 2.66 15.40
CA ASN A 121 -0.21 3.75 14.74
C ASN A 121 -0.85 4.16 13.40
N HIS A 122 -1.39 3.19 12.65
CA HIS A 122 -2.01 3.44 11.34
C HIS A 122 -3.39 4.08 11.47
N ILE A 123 -4.13 3.74 12.54
CA ILE A 123 -5.38 4.39 12.90
C ILE A 123 -5.14 5.86 13.21
N GLU A 124 -4.09 6.20 13.98
CA GLU A 124 -3.71 7.58 14.28
C GLU A 124 -3.37 8.36 13.01
N LEU A 125 -2.54 7.80 12.13
CA LEU A 125 -2.21 8.40 10.84
C LEU A 125 -3.45 8.69 9.98
N LEU A 126 -4.37 7.73 9.88
CA LEU A 126 -5.59 7.91 9.12
C LEU A 126 -6.53 8.95 9.75
N LYS A 127 -6.61 9.04 11.08
CA LYS A 127 -7.35 10.11 11.77
C LYS A 127 -6.77 11.50 11.49
N GLU A 128 -5.44 11.60 11.29
CA GLU A 128 -4.75 12.83 10.88
C GLU A 128 -4.89 13.14 9.37
N GLY A 129 -5.71 12.39 8.64
CA GLY A 129 -5.92 12.60 7.20
C GLY A 129 -4.78 12.11 6.30
N LYS A 130 -3.88 11.26 6.79
CA LYS A 130 -2.73 10.76 6.02
C LYS A 130 -3.12 9.63 5.07
N SER A 131 -2.29 9.42 4.04
CA SER A 131 -2.41 8.31 3.10
C SER A 131 -1.67 7.08 3.61
N LEU A 132 -2.34 5.94 3.65
CA LEU A 132 -1.77 4.66 4.06
C LEU A 132 -1.75 3.69 2.88
N CYS A 133 -0.59 3.18 2.53
CA CYS A 133 -0.44 2.04 1.63
C CYS A 133 -0.37 0.75 2.47
N ILE A 134 -1.29 -0.15 2.23
CA ILE A 134 -1.33 -1.45 2.89
C ILE A 134 -1.32 -2.56 1.85
N PHE A 135 -0.60 -3.63 2.13
CA PHE A 135 -0.61 -4.85 1.35
C PHE A 135 -1.51 -5.87 2.06
N PRO A 136 -2.78 -6.05 1.62
CA PRO A 136 -3.74 -6.89 2.34
C PRO A 136 -3.27 -8.34 2.50
N GLU A 137 -2.48 -8.84 1.57
CA GLU A 137 -1.87 -10.17 1.57
C GLU A 137 -0.91 -10.39 2.77
N GLY A 138 -0.30 -9.32 3.28
CA GLY A 138 0.61 -9.31 4.43
C GLY A 138 1.97 -9.99 4.20
N LYS A 139 2.27 -10.38 2.97
CA LYS A 139 3.57 -10.91 2.50
C LYS A 139 3.66 -10.80 0.98
N THR A 140 4.87 -10.80 0.44
CA THR A 140 5.11 -10.89 -1.01
C THR A 140 4.68 -12.24 -1.56
N THR A 141 4.10 -12.25 -2.77
CA THR A 141 3.73 -13.48 -3.47
C THR A 141 4.97 -14.32 -3.84
N ARG A 142 4.81 -15.62 -3.87
CA ARG A 142 5.88 -16.55 -4.28
C ARG A 142 5.81 -16.96 -5.75
N ASP A 143 4.66 -16.88 -6.36
CA ASP A 143 4.35 -17.34 -7.70
C ASP A 143 3.83 -16.24 -8.65
N GLY A 144 3.66 -15.00 -8.16
CA GLY A 144 3.14 -13.87 -8.92
C GLY A 144 1.61 -13.78 -8.94
N ASN A 145 0.93 -14.71 -8.27
CA ASN A 145 -0.52 -14.67 -8.12
C ASN A 145 -0.95 -13.82 -6.93
N LEU A 146 -2.17 -13.28 -6.99
CA LEU A 146 -2.79 -12.64 -5.85
C LEU A 146 -3.08 -13.68 -4.77
N MET A 147 -2.78 -13.32 -3.54
CA MET A 147 -3.07 -14.15 -2.38
C MET A 147 -4.34 -13.67 -1.66
N GLU A 148 -4.82 -14.48 -0.75
CA GLU A 148 -5.93 -14.11 0.12
C GLU A 148 -5.53 -12.95 1.04
N GLY A 149 -6.43 -11.96 1.16
CA GLY A 149 -6.22 -10.80 2.01
C GLY A 149 -6.56 -11.06 3.48
N ARG A 150 -5.89 -10.34 4.37
CA ARG A 150 -6.15 -10.35 5.82
C ARG A 150 -7.13 -9.24 6.20
N GLY A 151 -7.99 -9.47 7.18
CA GLY A 151 -9.09 -8.58 7.55
C GLY A 151 -8.72 -7.17 8.03
N GLY A 152 -7.43 -6.86 8.24
CA GLY A 152 -6.99 -5.56 8.74
C GLY A 152 -7.35 -4.37 7.85
N THR A 153 -7.38 -4.54 6.53
CA THR A 153 -7.75 -3.47 5.60
C THR A 153 -9.23 -3.11 5.72
N ALA A 154 -10.11 -4.11 5.72
CA ALA A 154 -11.55 -3.91 5.89
C ALA A 154 -11.89 -3.38 7.30
N TYR A 155 -11.14 -3.80 8.33
CA TYR A 155 -11.27 -3.24 9.68
C TYR A 155 -11.03 -1.73 9.71
N LEU A 156 -10.01 -1.21 9.00
CA LEU A 156 -9.75 0.24 8.94
C LEU A 156 -10.92 0.99 8.29
N ALA A 157 -11.49 0.45 7.21
CA ALA A 157 -12.68 1.05 6.58
C ALA A 157 -13.89 1.07 7.52
N ASP A 158 -14.14 0.01 8.27
CA ASP A 158 -15.23 -0.08 9.21
C ASP A 158 -15.06 0.87 10.41
N LYS A 159 -13.86 0.85 11.02
CA LYS A 159 -13.53 1.63 12.22
C LYS A 159 -13.51 3.15 11.96
N LEU A 160 -13.00 3.58 10.81
CA LEU A 160 -12.73 4.99 10.53
C LEU A 160 -13.67 5.58 9.45
N GLY A 161 -14.37 4.73 8.70
CA GLY A 161 -15.14 5.15 7.53
C GLY A 161 -14.28 5.81 6.46
N CYS A 162 -12.97 5.45 6.40
CA CYS A 162 -12.07 5.92 5.37
C CYS A 162 -12.26 5.12 4.08
N PRO A 163 -12.12 5.76 2.90
CA PRO A 163 -12.18 5.05 1.62
C PRO A 163 -10.95 4.13 1.44
N ILE A 164 -11.21 2.99 0.81
CA ILE A 164 -10.18 2.04 0.38
C ILE A 164 -10.06 2.14 -1.13
N VAL A 165 -8.89 2.51 -1.62
CA VAL A 165 -8.58 2.52 -3.06
C VAL A 165 -7.85 1.23 -3.42
N PRO A 166 -8.47 0.33 -4.20
CA PRO A 166 -7.75 -0.85 -4.71
C PRO A 166 -6.71 -0.40 -5.73
N VAL A 167 -5.51 -0.96 -5.64
CA VAL A 167 -4.41 -0.65 -6.56
C VAL A 167 -3.76 -1.95 -7.02
N TYR A 168 -3.58 -2.09 -8.32
CA TYR A 168 -2.84 -3.20 -8.90
C TYR A 168 -1.47 -2.75 -9.41
N LEU A 169 -0.43 -3.44 -8.98
CA LEU A 169 0.94 -3.31 -9.48
C LEU A 169 1.26 -4.48 -10.40
N GLY A 170 1.59 -4.18 -11.66
CA GLY A 170 1.93 -5.17 -12.67
C GLY A 170 3.39 -5.09 -13.12
N GLY A 171 3.93 -6.23 -13.54
CA GLY A 171 5.26 -6.35 -14.13
C GLY A 171 6.45 -6.53 -13.16
N LEU A 172 6.22 -6.47 -11.84
CA LEU A 172 7.29 -6.46 -10.83
C LEU A 172 7.73 -7.85 -10.35
N PHE A 173 6.88 -8.86 -10.52
CA PHE A 173 7.21 -10.21 -10.04
C PHE A 173 8.46 -10.76 -10.71
N LYS A 174 9.49 -11.11 -9.90
CA LYS A 174 10.80 -11.59 -10.38
C LYS A 174 11.41 -10.68 -11.46
N LEU A 175 11.20 -9.37 -11.35
CA LEU A 175 11.80 -8.40 -12.25
C LEU A 175 13.31 -8.36 -12.03
N SER A 176 14.08 -8.63 -13.08
CA SER A 176 15.53 -8.51 -13.06
C SER A 176 15.95 -7.10 -13.51
N PHE A 177 17.15 -6.68 -13.07
CA PHE A 177 17.73 -5.41 -13.52
C PHE A 177 17.94 -5.40 -15.06
N LYS A 178 18.26 -6.55 -15.64
CA LYS A 178 18.37 -6.72 -17.09
C LYS A 178 17.04 -6.50 -17.82
N ASP A 179 15.94 -7.00 -17.27
CA ASP A 179 14.61 -6.78 -17.84
C ASP A 179 14.20 -5.31 -17.80
N LEU A 180 14.61 -4.59 -16.76
CA LEU A 180 14.39 -3.14 -16.61
C LEU A 180 15.13 -2.36 -17.70
N ILE A 181 16.46 -2.52 -17.81
CA ILE A 181 17.29 -1.79 -18.77
C ILE A 181 16.89 -2.13 -20.21
N LEU A 182 16.64 -3.39 -20.51
CA LEU A 182 16.27 -3.83 -21.85
C LEU A 182 14.76 -3.59 -22.15
N ARG A 183 14.02 -2.95 -21.26
CA ARG A 183 12.59 -2.61 -21.40
C ARG A 183 11.71 -3.81 -21.76
N ARG A 184 12.08 -5.00 -21.29
CA ARG A 184 11.40 -6.26 -21.63
C ARG A 184 10.03 -6.40 -20.99
N ARG A 185 9.82 -5.71 -19.87
CA ARG A 185 8.55 -5.73 -19.14
C ARG A 185 7.91 -4.36 -19.07
N LYS A 186 6.60 -4.34 -19.16
CA LYS A 186 5.77 -3.17 -18.88
C LYS A 186 5.48 -3.15 -17.38
N LEU A 187 5.82 -2.06 -16.72
CA LEU A 187 5.45 -1.80 -15.34
C LEU A 187 4.15 -0.99 -15.32
N SER A 188 3.21 -1.36 -14.51
CA SER A 188 1.92 -0.67 -14.41
C SER A 188 1.49 -0.43 -12.99
N VAL A 189 0.83 0.72 -12.77
CA VAL A 189 0.07 1.03 -11.56
C VAL A 189 -1.33 1.41 -11.98
N SER A 190 -2.32 0.63 -11.56
CA SER A 190 -3.72 0.86 -11.90
C SER A 190 -4.51 1.12 -10.62
N PHE A 191 -5.15 2.31 -10.53
CA PHE A 191 -5.99 2.71 -9.41
C PHE A 191 -7.44 2.41 -9.73
N GLY A 192 -8.11 1.67 -8.85
CA GLY A 192 -9.53 1.36 -8.95
C GLY A 192 -10.42 2.44 -8.35
N GLU A 193 -11.72 2.24 -8.50
CA GLU A 193 -12.74 3.02 -7.82
C GLU A 193 -12.63 2.86 -6.30
N PRO A 194 -12.78 3.94 -5.53
CA PRO A 194 -12.76 3.86 -4.08
C PRO A 194 -13.92 3.02 -3.54
N LEU A 195 -13.59 2.07 -2.67
CA LEU A 195 -14.55 1.26 -1.93
C LEU A 195 -14.79 1.89 -0.56
N TYR A 196 -16.04 1.94 -0.16
CA TYR A 196 -16.47 2.48 1.12
C TYR A 196 -16.97 1.36 2.03
N ARG A 197 -17.26 1.68 3.29
CA ARG A 197 -17.77 0.72 4.27
C ARG A 197 -19.00 -0.05 3.79
N HIS A 198 -19.91 0.61 3.08
CA HIS A 198 -21.13 -0.02 2.57
C HIS A 198 -20.91 -0.98 1.41
N ASP A 199 -19.80 -0.85 0.68
CA ASP A 199 -19.42 -1.80 -0.39
C ASP A 199 -18.80 -3.09 0.18
N LEU A 200 -18.22 -2.98 1.37
CA LEU A 200 -17.52 -4.10 2.03
C LEU A 200 -18.43 -4.90 2.96
N PHE A 201 -19.51 -4.29 3.44
CA PHE A 201 -20.32 -4.85 4.49
C PHE A 201 -21.80 -4.50 4.35
N HIS A 202 -22.65 -5.46 4.56
CA HIS A 202 -24.09 -5.21 4.73
C HIS A 202 -24.36 -4.44 6.03
N LYS A 203 -25.50 -3.74 6.10
CA LYS A 203 -25.94 -3.02 7.31
C LYS A 203 -26.16 -4.02 8.45
N GLY A 204 -25.63 -3.73 9.63
CA GLY A 204 -25.83 -4.52 10.86
C GLY A 204 -24.59 -4.56 11.77
N GLU A 205 -24.66 -5.28 12.78
CA GLU A 205 -24.03 -5.51 14.06
C GLU A 205 -22.50 -5.54 14.19
N MET A 206 -22.02 -5.85 15.39
CA MET A 206 -20.61 -6.08 15.72
C MET A 206 -19.99 -7.11 14.78
N ARG A 207 -18.85 -6.72 14.18
CA ARG A 207 -18.19 -7.55 13.19
C ARG A 207 -17.16 -8.47 13.79
N SER A 208 -17.18 -9.71 13.34
CA SER A 208 -16.21 -10.74 13.67
C SER A 208 -14.93 -10.63 12.78
N ALA A 209 -13.90 -11.38 13.14
CA ALA A 209 -12.71 -11.48 12.33
C ALA A 209 -12.98 -12.10 10.94
N SER A 210 -13.98 -12.98 10.83
CA SER A 210 -14.43 -13.56 9.55
C SER A 210 -15.08 -12.52 8.65
N ASP A 211 -15.88 -11.59 9.19
CA ASP A 211 -16.53 -10.52 8.44
C ASP A 211 -15.47 -9.55 7.86
N TYR A 212 -14.47 -9.20 8.64
CA TYR A 212 -13.34 -8.40 8.14
C TYR A 212 -12.53 -9.12 7.06
N LYS A 213 -12.39 -10.44 7.16
CA LYS A 213 -11.75 -11.24 6.12
C LYS A 213 -12.60 -11.24 4.84
N ALA A 214 -13.91 -11.41 4.95
CA ALA A 214 -14.86 -11.33 3.84
C ALA A 214 -14.85 -9.94 3.18
N GLY A 215 -14.90 -8.86 3.97
CA GLY A 215 -14.78 -7.49 3.44
C GLY A 215 -13.44 -7.25 2.72
N THR A 216 -12.34 -7.84 3.22
CA THR A 216 -11.06 -7.75 2.51
C THR A 216 -11.06 -8.59 1.23
N ALA A 217 -11.80 -9.68 1.15
CA ALA A 217 -11.95 -10.45 -0.09
C ALA A 217 -12.61 -9.62 -1.21
N VAL A 218 -13.57 -8.74 -0.89
CA VAL A 218 -14.14 -7.78 -1.84
C VAL A 218 -13.05 -6.83 -2.38
N ILE A 219 -12.19 -6.31 -1.51
CA ILE A 219 -11.06 -5.46 -1.91
C ILE A 219 -10.10 -6.23 -2.84
N MET A 220 -9.77 -7.47 -2.50
CA MET A 220 -8.90 -8.31 -3.32
C MET A 220 -9.53 -8.65 -4.68
N SER A 221 -10.85 -8.82 -4.74
CA SER A 221 -11.57 -8.99 -6.01
C SER A 221 -11.45 -7.76 -6.89
N ALA A 222 -11.61 -6.56 -6.33
CA ALA A 222 -11.40 -5.31 -7.07
C ALA A 222 -9.96 -5.18 -7.62
N ILE A 223 -8.95 -5.59 -6.83
CA ILE A 223 -7.55 -5.63 -7.30
C ILE A 223 -7.39 -6.66 -8.43
N ALA A 224 -8.05 -7.82 -8.36
CA ALA A 224 -8.02 -8.84 -9.39
C ALA A 224 -8.66 -8.35 -10.71
N ASP A 225 -9.72 -7.56 -10.64
CA ASP A 225 -10.36 -6.98 -11.81
C ASP A 225 -9.48 -5.91 -12.47
N LEU A 226 -8.72 -5.12 -11.70
CA LEU A 226 -7.70 -4.23 -12.25
C LEU A 226 -6.60 -5.00 -12.98
N LYS A 227 -6.18 -6.15 -12.46
CA LYS A 227 -5.22 -7.04 -13.13
C LYS A 227 -5.71 -7.44 -14.51
N LYS A 228 -6.97 -7.86 -14.65
CA LYS A 228 -7.57 -8.27 -15.94
C LYS A 228 -7.63 -7.14 -16.97
N ARG A 229 -7.80 -5.88 -16.54
CA ARG A 229 -7.87 -4.70 -17.41
C ARG A 229 -6.51 -4.18 -17.84
N THR A 230 -5.44 -4.61 -17.17
CA THR A 230 -4.08 -4.11 -17.38
C THR A 230 -3.32 -4.89 -18.45
N PHE A 231 -3.77 -6.11 -18.78
CA PHE A 231 -3.19 -7.02 -19.78
C PHE A 231 -4.21 -7.35 -20.91
#